data_3ccdbad5bd1d9b716a8fecd06a36840d
#
_entry.id   3ccdbad5bd1d9b716a8fecd06a36840d
#
_cell.length_a   1.000
_cell.length_b   1.000
_cell.length_c   1.000
_cell.angle_alpha   90.00
_cell.angle_beta   90.00
_cell.angle_gamma   90.00
#
_symmetry.space_group_name_H-M   'P 1'
#
loop_
_entity.id
_entity.type
_entity.pdbx_description
1 polymer ?
#
loop_
_entity_poly.entity_id
_entity_poly.type
_entity_poly.pdbx_seq_one_letter_code
_entity_poly.pdbx_strand_id
1 'polypeptide(L)'
;NTMSKKNNINVLFIGDIFGESGILKVESTLPNMRKKYNLDLVIAQSENVSGRKGLDPIDYNRLMAAGVDVFTLGNHAFAKSSINEIINNENILRPHNVDSIYPGKGTNIFQIGDLKVRVTSLLGITFNELNFPWEQHHANNFFDSIDEIIKTDDSDFHIIDFHAETTSEKNVFFDIIIQ
;
A
#
# COMPACT_ATOMS: atom_id res chain seq x y z
N ASN A 1 -3.73 19.04 -32.28
CA ASN A 1 -3.42 19.20 -30.85
C ASN A 1 -2.83 17.89 -30.35
N THR A 2 -1.51 17.76 -30.48
CA THR A 2 -0.77 16.69 -29.79
C THR A 2 -0.80 17.03 -28.30
N MET A 3 -1.62 16.34 -27.53
CA MET A 3 -1.52 16.37 -26.06
C MET A 3 -0.10 15.93 -25.71
N SER A 4 0.66 16.78 -25.03
CA SER A 4 1.96 16.44 -24.48
C SER A 4 1.78 15.26 -23.53
N LYS A 5 2.43 14.13 -23.82
CA LYS A 5 2.43 12.95 -22.95
C LYS A 5 2.94 13.40 -21.59
N LYS A 6 2.15 13.20 -20.54
CA LYS A 6 2.56 13.54 -19.16
C LYS A 6 3.69 12.57 -18.78
N ASN A 7 4.90 13.07 -18.64
CA ASN A 7 6.07 12.25 -18.29
C ASN A 7 6.32 12.18 -16.77
N ASN A 8 5.56 12.93 -15.98
CA ASN A 8 5.73 13.02 -14.52
C ASN A 8 4.39 12.82 -13.83
N ILE A 9 4.43 12.19 -12.67
CA ILE A 9 3.29 12.04 -11.76
C ILE A 9 3.64 12.64 -10.40
N ASN A 10 2.66 13.26 -9.76
CA ASN A 10 2.78 13.76 -8.40
C ASN A 10 2.10 12.75 -7.45
N VAL A 11 2.91 12.06 -6.69
CA VAL A 11 2.44 11.03 -5.75
C VAL A 11 2.62 11.53 -4.32
N LEU A 12 1.59 11.37 -3.50
CA LEU A 12 1.69 11.50 -2.06
C LEU A 12 1.61 10.11 -1.43
N PHE A 13 2.60 9.77 -0.62
CA PHE A 13 2.55 8.62 0.24
C PHE A 13 2.29 9.07 1.69
N ILE A 14 1.21 8.58 2.30
CA ILE A 14 0.86 8.83 3.69
C ILE A 14 1.26 7.59 4.49
N GLY A 15 2.28 7.74 5.34
CA GLY A 15 2.70 6.67 6.25
C GLY A 15 1.69 6.49 7.38
N ASP A 16 1.62 5.32 7.90
CA ASP A 16 0.90 4.84 9.10
C ASP A 16 -0.19 5.77 9.67
N ILE A 17 -1.36 5.78 9.05
CA ILE A 17 -2.53 6.49 9.58
C ILE A 17 -3.01 5.75 10.83
N PHE A 18 -2.97 6.43 11.96
CA PHE A 18 -3.26 5.83 13.26
C PHE A 18 -4.55 6.33 13.88
N GLY A 19 -5.57 5.48 13.93
CA GLY A 19 -6.82 5.70 14.63
C GLY A 19 -7.62 6.91 14.15
N GLU A 20 -8.61 7.31 14.92
CA GLU A 20 -9.53 8.41 14.59
C GLU A 20 -8.82 9.75 14.37
N SER A 21 -7.80 10.05 15.17
CA SER A 21 -7.04 11.31 15.01
C SER A 21 -6.30 11.39 13.67
N GLY A 22 -5.78 10.26 13.18
CA GLY A 22 -5.16 10.15 11.87
C GLY A 22 -6.19 10.37 10.75
N ILE A 23 -7.36 9.74 10.85
CA ILE A 23 -8.44 9.89 9.88
C ILE A 23 -8.88 11.36 9.79
N LEU A 24 -9.19 12.00 10.92
CA LEU A 24 -9.60 13.40 10.98
C LEU A 24 -8.54 14.33 10.37
N LYS A 25 -7.27 14.02 10.59
CA LYS A 25 -6.17 14.79 9.99
C LYS A 25 -6.16 14.66 8.47
N VAL A 26 -6.33 13.46 7.94
CA VAL A 26 -6.40 13.23 6.49
C VAL A 26 -7.63 13.94 5.91
N GLU A 27 -8.81 13.77 6.49
CA GLU A 27 -10.06 14.42 6.05
C GLU A 27 -9.91 15.94 5.97
N SER A 28 -9.26 16.55 6.96
CA SER A 28 -9.10 18.01 7.03
C SER A 28 -8.02 18.58 6.11
N THR A 29 -7.00 17.79 5.74
CA THR A 29 -5.84 18.32 5.02
C THR A 29 -5.70 17.83 3.59
N LEU A 30 -6.02 16.57 3.32
CA LEU A 30 -5.76 15.94 2.02
C LEU A 30 -6.49 16.63 0.84
N PRO A 31 -7.77 17.05 0.95
CA PRO A 31 -8.45 17.71 -0.16
C PRO A 31 -7.73 18.98 -0.64
N ASN A 32 -7.18 19.75 0.31
CA ASN A 32 -6.41 20.96 -0.03
C ASN A 32 -5.02 20.62 -0.58
N MET A 33 -4.36 19.58 -0.04
CA MET A 33 -3.07 19.13 -0.55
C MET A 33 -3.18 18.62 -1.98
N ARG A 34 -4.21 17.86 -2.33
CA ARG A 34 -4.44 17.38 -3.70
C ARG A 34 -4.47 18.53 -4.69
N LYS A 35 -5.20 19.62 -4.35
CA LYS A 35 -5.28 20.82 -5.20
C LYS A 35 -3.95 21.57 -5.26
N LYS A 36 -3.35 21.83 -4.08
CA LYS A 36 -2.12 22.64 -3.96
C LYS A 36 -0.94 22.04 -4.73
N TYR A 37 -0.80 20.71 -4.67
CA TYR A 37 0.35 19.99 -5.26
C TYR A 37 0.00 19.26 -6.55
N ASN A 38 -1.22 19.42 -7.08
CA ASN A 38 -1.71 18.69 -8.25
C ASN A 38 -1.44 17.19 -8.17
N LEU A 39 -1.83 16.59 -7.02
CA LEU A 39 -1.55 15.18 -6.76
C LEU A 39 -2.36 14.29 -7.72
N ASP A 40 -1.65 13.39 -8.39
CA ASP A 40 -2.23 12.43 -9.32
C ASP A 40 -2.61 11.10 -8.62
N LEU A 41 -1.85 10.72 -7.61
CA LEU A 41 -2.04 9.49 -6.85
C LEU A 41 -1.74 9.72 -5.37
N VAL A 42 -2.62 9.24 -4.51
CA VAL A 42 -2.44 9.24 -3.05
C VAL A 42 -2.49 7.81 -2.54
N ILE A 43 -1.40 7.35 -1.97
CA ILE A 43 -1.25 6.04 -1.35
C ILE A 43 -1.22 6.21 0.16
N ALA A 44 -1.95 5.41 0.90
CA ALA A 44 -1.95 5.45 2.36
C ALA A 44 -1.68 4.07 2.96
N GLN A 45 -0.71 4.01 3.85
CA GLN A 45 -0.50 2.85 4.71
C GLN A 45 -1.59 2.85 5.79
N SER A 46 -2.42 1.82 5.83
CA SER A 46 -3.73 1.87 6.48
C SER A 46 -3.98 0.71 7.45
N GLU A 47 -2.97 -0.03 7.85
CA GLU A 47 -3.15 -1.20 8.71
C GLU A 47 -3.53 -0.87 10.16
N ASN A 48 -3.35 0.40 10.60
CA ASN A 48 -3.62 0.86 11.97
C ASN A 48 -4.76 1.88 12.07
N VAL A 49 -5.55 2.03 11.02
CA VAL A 49 -6.61 3.04 10.91
C VAL A 49 -7.75 2.76 11.88
N SER A 50 -8.32 1.57 11.86
CA SER A 50 -9.56 1.28 12.58
C SER A 50 -9.30 0.73 13.97
N GLY A 51 -9.36 1.60 14.98
CA GLY A 51 -9.14 1.22 16.37
C GLY A 51 -7.72 0.73 16.66
N ARG A 52 -6.73 1.31 15.99
CA ARG A 52 -5.29 1.08 16.11
C ARG A 52 -4.75 -0.20 15.44
N LYS A 53 -5.59 -1.08 14.92
CA LYS A 53 -5.20 -2.25 14.15
C LYS A 53 -6.28 -2.60 13.13
N GLY A 54 -5.88 -2.75 11.88
CA GLY A 54 -6.76 -3.09 10.76
C GLY A 54 -7.40 -1.88 10.09
N LEU A 55 -8.17 -2.17 9.04
CA LEU A 55 -8.96 -1.23 8.26
C LEU A 55 -10.37 -1.81 8.12
N ASP A 56 -11.38 -1.07 8.57
CA ASP A 56 -12.78 -1.48 8.37
C ASP A 56 -13.46 -0.70 7.22
N PRO A 57 -14.60 -1.18 6.74
CA PRO A 57 -15.31 -0.56 5.61
C PRO A 57 -15.71 0.91 5.84
N ILE A 58 -16.02 1.29 7.07
CA ILE A 58 -16.46 2.67 7.38
C ILE A 58 -15.29 3.62 7.21
N ASP A 59 -14.15 3.32 7.81
CA ASP A 59 -12.96 4.16 7.76
C ASP A 59 -12.32 4.16 6.37
N TYR A 60 -12.35 3.01 5.67
CA TYR A 60 -11.99 2.93 4.26
C TYR A 60 -12.80 3.94 3.41
N ASN A 61 -14.12 3.95 3.55
CA ASN A 61 -14.97 4.87 2.79
C ASN A 61 -14.71 6.34 3.16
N ARG A 62 -14.43 6.65 4.43
CA ARG A 62 -14.07 8.01 4.87
C ARG A 62 -12.79 8.49 4.21
N LEU A 63 -11.75 7.65 4.21
CA LEU A 63 -10.46 7.98 3.59
C LEU A 63 -10.56 8.08 2.07
N MET A 64 -11.34 7.21 1.42
CA MET A 64 -11.67 7.33 -0.01
C MET A 64 -12.33 8.70 -0.31
N ALA A 65 -13.33 9.09 0.48
CA ALA A 65 -14.01 10.36 0.31
C ALA A 65 -13.08 11.57 0.54
N ALA A 66 -12.09 11.44 1.42
CA ALA A 66 -11.06 12.45 1.66
C ALA A 66 -10.06 12.58 0.50
N GLY A 67 -9.94 11.56 -0.36
CA GLY A 67 -9.08 11.57 -1.53
C GLY A 67 -7.91 10.59 -1.51
N VAL A 68 -7.94 9.56 -0.67
CA VAL A 68 -6.99 8.44 -0.76
C VAL A 68 -7.39 7.55 -1.93
N ASP A 69 -6.43 7.20 -2.78
CA ASP A 69 -6.67 6.38 -3.97
C ASP A 69 -6.32 4.90 -3.73
N VAL A 70 -5.21 4.61 -3.03
CA VAL A 70 -4.70 3.26 -2.80
C VAL A 70 -4.37 3.06 -1.32
N PHE A 71 -4.72 1.89 -0.80
CA PHE A 71 -4.54 1.50 0.60
C PHE A 71 -3.57 0.34 0.67
N THR A 72 -2.43 0.53 1.32
CA THR A 72 -1.49 -0.56 1.63
C THR A 72 -1.68 -1.04 3.06
N LEU A 73 -1.52 -2.33 3.27
CA LEU A 73 -1.65 -2.98 4.56
C LEU A 73 -0.36 -3.76 4.87
N GLY A 74 -0.06 -3.90 6.14
CA GLY A 74 1.07 -4.67 6.64
C GLY A 74 0.63 -5.91 7.46
N ASN A 75 1.35 -6.22 8.52
CA ASN A 75 1.08 -7.40 9.37
C ASN A 75 -0.27 -7.35 10.09
N HIS A 76 -0.90 -6.18 10.23
CA HIS A 76 -2.26 -6.05 10.79
C HIS A 76 -3.39 -6.14 9.75
N ALA A 77 -3.11 -6.54 8.51
CA ALA A 77 -4.10 -6.57 7.42
C ALA A 77 -5.40 -7.29 7.79
N PHE A 78 -5.30 -8.41 8.50
CA PHE A 78 -6.45 -9.23 8.91
C PHE A 78 -6.81 -9.10 10.39
N ALA A 79 -6.34 -8.07 11.09
CA ALA A 79 -6.62 -7.88 12.52
C ALA A 79 -8.10 -7.70 12.85
N LYS A 80 -8.91 -7.29 11.87
CA LYS A 80 -10.37 -7.19 11.97
C LYS A 80 -11.02 -8.06 10.89
N SER A 81 -12.02 -8.85 11.27
CA SER A 81 -12.78 -9.71 10.33
C SER A 81 -13.56 -8.89 9.28
N SER A 82 -13.94 -7.65 9.61
CA SER A 82 -14.63 -6.74 8.68
C SER A 82 -13.82 -6.41 7.43
N ILE A 83 -12.50 -6.59 7.44
CA ILE A 83 -11.66 -6.42 6.24
C ILE A 83 -12.12 -7.33 5.08
N ASN A 84 -12.69 -8.49 5.38
CA ASN A 84 -13.17 -9.44 4.37
C ASN A 84 -14.27 -8.86 3.47
N GLU A 85 -14.97 -7.81 3.90
CA GLU A 85 -15.97 -7.12 3.10
C GLU A 85 -15.35 -6.28 1.98
N ILE A 86 -14.10 -5.84 2.16
CA ILE A 86 -13.44 -4.88 1.26
C ILE A 86 -12.10 -5.36 0.70
N ILE A 87 -11.48 -6.42 1.25
CA ILE A 87 -10.12 -6.85 0.89
C ILE A 87 -9.94 -7.16 -0.61
N ASN A 88 -11.01 -7.50 -1.31
CA ASN A 88 -11.01 -7.77 -2.74
C ASN A 88 -11.19 -6.51 -3.61
N ASN A 89 -11.32 -5.33 -3.02
CA ASN A 89 -11.30 -4.08 -3.77
C ASN A 89 -9.94 -3.88 -4.43
N GLU A 90 -9.93 -3.44 -5.67
CA GLU A 90 -8.72 -3.33 -6.51
C GLU A 90 -7.66 -2.37 -5.94
N ASN A 91 -8.05 -1.45 -5.07
CA ASN A 91 -7.19 -0.45 -4.46
C ASN A 91 -6.79 -0.75 -3.01
N ILE A 92 -7.08 -1.95 -2.50
CA ILE A 92 -6.59 -2.43 -1.19
C ILE A 92 -5.54 -3.49 -1.43
N LEU A 93 -4.32 -3.25 -0.96
CA LEU A 93 -3.17 -4.12 -1.16
C LEU A 93 -2.69 -4.66 0.19
N ARG A 94 -2.97 -5.94 0.44
CA ARG A 94 -2.34 -6.67 1.55
C ARG A 94 -0.88 -6.96 1.23
N PRO A 95 -0.06 -7.44 2.17
CA PRO A 95 1.30 -7.86 1.83
C PRO A 95 1.32 -8.88 0.68
N HIS A 96 2.18 -8.63 -0.31
CA HIS A 96 2.30 -9.52 -1.47
C HIS A 96 3.04 -10.82 -1.14
N ASN A 97 4.06 -10.72 -0.29
CA ASN A 97 4.92 -11.82 0.11
C ASN A 97 4.34 -12.66 1.27
N VAL A 98 3.08 -13.04 1.14
CA VAL A 98 2.40 -14.01 2.01
C VAL A 98 1.76 -15.09 1.14
N ASP A 99 1.33 -16.20 1.75
CA ASP A 99 0.78 -17.32 1.02
C ASP A 99 -0.45 -16.93 0.20
N SER A 100 -0.60 -17.57 -0.96
CA SER A 100 -1.69 -17.28 -1.91
C SER A 100 -3.08 -17.67 -1.41
N ILE A 101 -3.18 -18.37 -0.28
CA ILE A 101 -4.45 -18.72 0.37
C ILE A 101 -5.18 -17.50 0.92
N TYR A 102 -4.46 -16.41 1.26
CA TYR A 102 -5.08 -15.21 1.81
C TYR A 102 -5.83 -14.43 0.73
N PRO A 103 -7.03 -13.91 1.04
CA PRO A 103 -7.82 -13.13 0.09
C PRO A 103 -7.17 -11.79 -0.25
N GLY A 104 -7.60 -11.20 -1.35
CA GLY A 104 -7.11 -9.90 -1.83
C GLY A 104 -5.81 -9.99 -2.62
N LYS A 105 -5.30 -8.85 -3.01
CA LYS A 105 -4.09 -8.68 -3.83
C LYS A 105 -2.98 -8.01 -3.01
N GLY A 106 -1.72 -8.29 -3.36
CA GLY A 106 -0.57 -7.60 -2.77
C GLY A 106 0.08 -6.60 -3.70
N THR A 107 -0.30 -6.61 -4.98
CA THR A 107 0.18 -5.70 -6.04
C THR A 107 -0.93 -5.43 -7.03
N ASN A 108 -0.97 -4.21 -7.57
CA ASN A 108 -1.88 -3.86 -8.67
C ASN A 108 -1.33 -2.70 -9.49
N ILE A 109 -1.81 -2.55 -10.74
CA ILE A 109 -1.47 -1.44 -11.63
C ILE A 109 -2.64 -0.46 -11.69
N PHE A 110 -2.32 0.82 -11.52
CA PHE A 110 -3.28 1.93 -11.57
C PHE A 110 -2.98 2.80 -12.80
N GLN A 111 -4.01 3.11 -13.58
CA GLN A 111 -3.88 3.99 -14.74
C GLN A 111 -3.97 5.46 -14.30
N ILE A 112 -2.92 6.24 -14.54
CA ILE A 112 -2.84 7.66 -14.21
C ILE A 112 -2.59 8.43 -15.51
N GLY A 113 -3.66 8.90 -16.13
CA GLY A 113 -3.57 9.42 -17.50
C GLY A 113 -3.07 8.35 -18.46
N ASP A 114 -1.97 8.60 -19.17
CA ASP A 114 -1.32 7.65 -20.09
C ASP A 114 -0.30 6.75 -19.40
N LEU A 115 -0.06 6.91 -18.10
CA LEU A 115 0.97 6.19 -17.36
C LEU A 115 0.37 5.07 -16.51
N LYS A 116 1.08 3.96 -16.46
CA LYS A 116 0.78 2.81 -15.60
C LYS A 116 1.65 2.87 -14.35
N VAL A 117 1.03 2.90 -13.19
CA VAL A 117 1.73 2.91 -11.88
C VAL A 117 1.41 1.64 -11.13
N ARG A 118 2.41 0.79 -10.94
CA ARG A 118 2.28 -0.38 -10.07
C ARG A 118 2.49 0.05 -8.62
N VAL A 119 1.65 -0.43 -7.73
CA VAL A 119 1.83 -0.31 -6.27
C VAL A 119 1.86 -1.71 -5.68
N THR A 120 2.84 -1.96 -4.81
CA THR A 120 3.02 -3.25 -4.13
C THR A 120 3.24 -3.02 -2.64
N SER A 121 2.58 -3.81 -1.79
CA SER A 121 2.89 -3.89 -0.37
C SER A 121 3.75 -5.11 -0.09
N LEU A 122 4.85 -4.93 0.67
CA LEU A 122 5.77 -5.99 1.10
C LEU A 122 6.00 -5.94 2.60
N LEU A 123 6.22 -7.11 3.21
CA LEU A 123 6.65 -7.24 4.60
C LEU A 123 8.12 -7.63 4.70
N GLY A 124 8.85 -7.00 5.63
CA GLY A 124 10.09 -7.54 6.16
C GLY A 124 9.84 -8.79 7.01
N ILE A 125 10.88 -9.54 7.29
CA ILE A 125 10.81 -10.82 8.02
C ILE A 125 11.37 -10.68 9.43
N THR A 126 12.45 -9.93 9.59
CA THR A 126 13.18 -9.81 10.86
C THR A 126 12.35 -9.04 11.90
N PHE A 127 12.13 -9.68 13.06
CA PHE A 127 11.28 -9.17 14.16
C PHE A 127 9.83 -8.87 13.78
N ASN A 128 9.35 -9.45 12.67
CA ASN A 128 8.01 -9.27 12.16
C ASN A 128 7.27 -10.61 12.11
N GLU A 129 6.95 -11.15 13.28
CA GLU A 129 6.15 -12.35 13.41
C GLU A 129 4.68 -12.06 13.08
N LEU A 130 4.10 -12.90 12.23
CA LEU A 130 2.69 -12.84 11.88
C LEU A 130 1.89 -13.59 12.95
N ASN A 131 1.10 -12.83 13.71
CA ASN A 131 0.24 -13.37 14.75
C ASN A 131 -1.17 -13.64 14.22
N PHE A 132 -1.96 -14.41 14.98
CA PHE A 132 -3.36 -14.62 14.63
C PHE A 132 -4.04 -13.33 14.14
N PRO A 133 -4.82 -13.35 13.04
CA PRO A 133 -5.36 -14.55 12.36
C PRO A 133 -4.51 -15.12 11.20
N TRP A 134 -3.23 -14.72 11.08
CA TRP A 134 -2.35 -15.34 10.08
C TRP A 134 -2.11 -16.81 10.42
N GLU A 135 -2.11 -17.67 9.40
CA GLU A 135 -1.79 -19.09 9.54
C GLU A 135 -0.29 -19.37 9.37
N GLN A 136 0.45 -18.44 8.76
CA GLN A 136 1.91 -18.48 8.63
C GLN A 136 2.58 -17.62 9.71
N HIS A 137 3.76 -18.01 10.19
CA HIS A 137 4.49 -17.29 11.24
C HIS A 137 5.31 -16.10 10.71
N HIS A 138 5.83 -16.22 9.50
CA HIS A 138 6.64 -15.18 8.85
C HIS A 138 6.19 -14.97 7.42
N ALA A 139 6.41 -13.76 6.90
CA ALA A 139 6.23 -13.49 5.48
C ALA A 139 7.24 -14.30 4.66
N ASN A 140 6.92 -14.55 3.39
CA ASN A 140 7.83 -15.17 2.44
C ASN A 140 8.97 -14.21 2.07
N ASN A 141 10.01 -14.71 1.44
CA ASN A 141 11.15 -13.88 1.03
C ASN A 141 10.69 -12.73 0.13
N PHE A 142 10.94 -11.50 0.56
CA PHE A 142 10.50 -10.31 -0.18
C PHE A 142 11.29 -10.09 -1.46
N PHE A 143 12.55 -10.54 -1.57
CA PHE A 143 13.32 -10.47 -2.80
C PHE A 143 12.75 -11.38 -3.88
N ASP A 144 12.47 -12.63 -3.54
CA ASP A 144 11.87 -13.59 -4.48
C ASP A 144 10.53 -13.07 -5.00
N SER A 145 9.73 -12.51 -4.09
CA SER A 145 8.41 -11.96 -4.43
C SER A 145 8.49 -10.74 -5.35
N ILE A 146 9.45 -9.84 -5.14
CA ILE A 146 9.60 -8.67 -6.01
C ILE A 146 10.21 -9.06 -7.36
N ASP A 147 11.15 -10.01 -7.39
CA ASP A 147 11.75 -10.52 -8.62
C ASP A 147 10.70 -11.15 -9.55
N GLU A 148 9.72 -11.86 -9.00
CA GLU A 148 8.61 -12.41 -9.77
C GLU A 148 7.76 -11.32 -10.41
N ILE A 149 7.49 -10.24 -9.68
CA ILE A 149 6.73 -9.09 -10.21
C ILE A 149 7.53 -8.42 -11.32
N ILE A 150 8.79 -8.07 -11.09
CA ILE A 150 9.64 -7.33 -12.03
C ILE A 150 9.79 -8.06 -13.37
N LYS A 151 9.87 -9.40 -13.37
CA LYS A 151 10.00 -10.21 -14.59
C LYS A 151 8.85 -10.01 -15.60
N THR A 152 7.66 -9.66 -15.12
CA THR A 152 6.46 -9.53 -15.94
C THR A 152 5.84 -8.13 -15.89
N ASP A 153 6.48 -7.19 -15.19
CA ASP A 153 5.94 -5.84 -15.00
C ASP A 153 6.09 -5.01 -16.28
N ASP A 154 4.98 -4.45 -16.72
CA ASP A 154 4.89 -3.52 -17.86
C ASP A 154 4.48 -2.10 -17.41
N SER A 155 4.61 -1.79 -16.14
CA SER A 155 4.32 -0.46 -15.59
C SER A 155 5.41 0.55 -15.94
N ASP A 156 5.02 1.85 -16.03
CA ASP A 156 5.96 2.95 -16.22
C ASP A 156 6.68 3.29 -14.90
N PHE A 157 6.00 3.09 -13.76
CA PHE A 157 6.52 3.30 -12.41
C PHE A 157 6.09 2.19 -11.48
N HIS A 158 6.99 1.76 -10.60
CA HIS A 158 6.69 0.80 -9.55
C HIS A 158 6.98 1.42 -8.18
N ILE A 159 5.94 1.55 -7.35
CA ILE A 159 6.01 2.08 -5.97
C ILE A 159 5.83 0.91 -5.02
N ILE A 160 6.78 0.74 -4.10
CA ILE A 160 6.78 -0.35 -3.13
C ILE A 160 6.66 0.23 -1.72
N ASP A 161 5.60 -0.15 -1.01
CA ASP A 161 5.48 0.06 0.43
C ASP A 161 6.14 -1.13 1.15
N PHE A 162 7.36 -0.91 1.65
CA PHE A 162 8.11 -1.93 2.36
C PHE A 162 7.98 -1.77 3.88
N HIS A 163 7.07 -2.53 4.45
CA HIS A 163 6.78 -2.55 5.88
C HIS A 163 7.74 -3.50 6.61
N ALA A 164 8.86 -2.98 7.09
CA ALA A 164 9.90 -3.72 7.79
C ALA A 164 10.24 -3.07 9.14
N GLU A 165 10.51 -3.89 10.15
CA GLU A 165 10.88 -3.45 11.49
C GLU A 165 12.35 -2.98 11.55
N THR A 166 13.25 -3.59 10.76
CA THR A 166 14.68 -3.31 10.86
C THR A 166 15.17 -2.38 9.76
N THR A 167 16.08 -1.46 10.14
CA THR A 167 16.79 -0.60 9.18
C THR A 167 17.66 -1.40 8.23
N SER A 168 18.22 -2.52 8.68
CA SER A 168 19.05 -3.40 7.85
C SER A 168 18.28 -3.98 6.67
N GLU A 169 17.06 -4.49 6.87
CA GLU A 169 16.24 -4.99 5.76
C GLU A 169 15.88 -3.87 4.77
N LYS A 170 15.54 -2.68 5.28
CA LYS A 170 15.21 -1.52 4.45
C LYS A 170 16.40 -1.10 3.58
N ASN A 171 17.60 -1.05 4.14
CA ASN A 171 18.81 -0.68 3.42
C ASN A 171 19.19 -1.72 2.37
N VAL A 172 19.19 -3.01 2.71
CA VAL A 172 19.51 -4.09 1.76
C VAL A 172 18.52 -4.10 0.60
N PHE A 173 17.22 -3.92 0.88
CA PHE A 173 16.20 -3.86 -0.15
C PHE A 173 16.42 -2.66 -1.09
N PHE A 174 16.71 -1.48 -0.54
CA PHE A 174 17.00 -0.28 -1.32
C PHE A 174 18.23 -0.45 -2.22
N ASP A 175 19.31 -1.02 -1.71
CA ASP A 175 20.56 -1.20 -2.45
C ASP A 175 20.41 -2.14 -3.67
N ILE A 176 19.47 -3.10 -3.60
CA ILE A 176 19.25 -4.07 -4.69
C ILE A 176 18.34 -3.50 -5.79
N ILE A 177 17.35 -2.68 -5.44
CA ILE A 177 16.40 -2.14 -6.43
C ILE A 177 17.00 -1.03 -7.29
N ILE A 178 18.06 -0.36 -6.83
CA ILE A 178 18.70 0.74 -7.57
C ILE A 178 19.76 0.25 -8.58
N GLN A 179 20.11 -1.02 -8.58
CA GLN A 179 21.03 -1.63 -9.58
C GLN A 179 20.32 -1.96 -10.89
#